data_24f1e0d3cee197180d9c1b901a6d3d67
#
_entry.id   24f1e0d3cee197180d9c1b901a6d3d67
#
_cell.length_a   1.000
_cell.length_b   1.000
_cell.length_c   1.000
_cell.angle_alpha   90.00
_cell.angle_beta   90.00
_cell.angle_gamma   90.00
#
_symmetry.space_group_name_H-M   'P 1'
#
loop_
_entity.id
_entity.type
_entity.pdbx_description
1 polymer ?
#
loop_
_entity_poly.entity_id
_entity_poly.type
_entity_poly.pdbx_seq_one_letter_code
_entity_poly.pdbx_strand_id
1 'polypeptide(L)'
;MYNTVFKRLLDLGDFIGIEGFVFRTQMGEISIHAKKLTVLAKSIKPLPIVKYKDGVAYDSFEDPELRYRQRYVDLIVNDGVKEKFLKRATVIKTMRAVLDEAGYTEVETPILQSIPGGASARPFITHHNSLDMDLYLRIATELYLKRLIVGGFEGVYEIGKNFRNEGMDKNHNPEFTCMELYVQLSLIHISEPTRPEPIS
;
A
#
# COMPACT_ATOMS: atom_id res chain seq x y z
N MET A 1 -9.59 -16.29 37.92
CA MET A 1 -9.15 -15.67 36.65
C MET A 1 -10.35 -15.18 35.83
N TYR A 2 -11.29 -16.06 35.42
CA TYR A 2 -12.41 -15.67 34.55
C TYR A 2 -13.28 -14.53 35.12
N ASN A 3 -13.79 -14.64 36.36
CA ASN A 3 -14.71 -13.66 36.93
C ASN A 3 -14.03 -12.34 37.34
N THR A 4 -12.72 -12.32 37.59
CA THR A 4 -11.99 -11.15 38.07
C THR A 4 -11.20 -10.46 36.96
N VAL A 5 -10.45 -11.21 36.16
CA VAL A 5 -9.61 -10.65 35.12
C VAL A 5 -10.40 -10.53 33.82
N PHE A 6 -10.86 -11.63 33.26
CA PHE A 6 -11.49 -11.65 31.95
C PHE A 6 -12.76 -10.78 31.88
N LYS A 7 -13.67 -10.90 32.87
CA LYS A 7 -14.95 -10.15 32.85
C LYS A 7 -14.86 -8.71 33.30
N ARG A 8 -13.87 -8.33 34.11
CA ARG A 8 -13.84 -7.02 34.76
C ARG A 8 -12.68 -6.11 34.36
N LEU A 9 -11.60 -6.68 33.86
CA LEU A 9 -10.36 -5.95 33.62
C LEU A 9 -9.95 -5.95 32.16
N LEU A 10 -10.53 -6.83 31.33
CA LEU A 10 -10.28 -6.86 29.89
C LEU A 10 -11.33 -6.09 29.12
N ASP A 11 -10.85 -5.30 28.17
CA ASP A 11 -11.65 -4.59 27.20
C ASP A 11 -11.37 -5.08 25.79
N LEU A 12 -12.30 -4.81 24.86
CA LEU A 12 -12.13 -5.12 23.45
C LEU A 12 -10.98 -4.28 22.87
N GLY A 13 -10.04 -4.97 22.22
CA GLY A 13 -8.81 -4.35 21.71
C GLY A 13 -7.59 -4.53 22.60
N ASP A 14 -7.73 -5.11 23.81
CA ASP A 14 -6.60 -5.43 24.66
C ASP A 14 -5.72 -6.54 24.03
N PHE A 15 -4.41 -6.42 24.19
CA PHE A 15 -3.48 -7.50 23.83
C PHE A 15 -3.25 -8.39 25.03
N ILE A 16 -3.48 -9.68 24.83
CA ILE A 16 -3.30 -10.70 25.87
C ILE A 16 -2.35 -11.81 25.41
N GLY A 17 -1.52 -12.30 26.32
CA GLY A 17 -0.74 -13.50 26.16
C GLY A 17 -1.42 -14.67 26.84
N ILE A 18 -1.51 -15.81 26.17
CA ILE A 18 -2.12 -17.03 26.71
C ILE A 18 -1.12 -18.17 26.67
N GLU A 19 -0.87 -18.77 27.83
CA GLU A 19 -0.15 -20.07 27.94
C GLU A 19 -1.19 -21.18 28.11
N GLY A 20 -1.15 -22.18 27.26
CA GLY A 20 -2.10 -23.28 27.27
C GLY A 20 -1.88 -24.28 26.14
N PHE A 21 -2.89 -25.09 25.85
CA PHE A 21 -2.87 -26.01 24.72
C PHE A 21 -4.06 -25.79 23.81
N VAL A 22 -3.85 -26.03 22.52
CA VAL A 22 -4.88 -25.94 21.49
C VAL A 22 -5.69 -27.24 21.50
N PHE A 23 -7.00 -27.13 21.41
CA PHE A 23 -7.91 -28.25 21.26
C PHE A 23 -9.06 -27.89 20.33
N ARG A 24 -9.79 -28.90 19.89
CA ARG A 24 -11.00 -28.71 19.08
C ARG A 24 -12.22 -28.97 19.95
N THR A 25 -13.16 -28.05 19.96
CA THR A 25 -14.44 -28.20 20.67
C THR A 25 -15.32 -29.27 20.01
N GLN A 26 -16.37 -29.70 20.70
CA GLN A 26 -17.36 -30.62 20.14
C GLN A 26 -18.06 -30.05 18.87
N MET A 27 -18.15 -28.73 18.76
CA MET A 27 -18.71 -28.03 17.60
C MET A 27 -17.69 -27.83 16.48
N GLY A 28 -16.46 -28.35 16.64
CA GLY A 28 -15.41 -28.30 15.63
C GLY A 28 -14.51 -27.04 15.66
N GLU A 29 -14.75 -26.10 16.58
CA GLU A 29 -13.99 -24.87 16.70
C GLU A 29 -12.60 -25.10 17.32
N ILE A 30 -11.58 -24.43 16.75
CA ILE A 30 -10.23 -24.43 17.33
C ILE A 30 -10.21 -23.46 18.50
N SER A 31 -9.90 -23.96 19.69
CA SER A 31 -9.90 -23.20 20.94
C SER A 31 -8.61 -23.42 21.73
N ILE A 32 -8.30 -22.50 22.63
CA ILE A 32 -7.15 -22.59 23.54
C ILE A 32 -7.65 -22.81 24.96
N HIS A 33 -7.24 -23.92 25.58
CA HIS A 33 -7.42 -24.12 27.01
C HIS A 33 -6.36 -23.30 27.77
N ALA A 34 -6.77 -22.13 28.28
CA ALA A 34 -5.87 -21.19 28.94
C ALA A 34 -5.50 -21.67 30.35
N LYS A 35 -4.21 -21.91 30.59
CA LYS A 35 -3.62 -22.17 31.92
C LYS A 35 -3.19 -20.87 32.58
N LYS A 36 -2.64 -19.94 31.80
CA LYS A 36 -2.22 -18.63 32.29
C LYS A 36 -2.64 -17.55 31.27
N LEU A 37 -3.02 -16.40 31.75
CA LEU A 37 -3.38 -15.23 30.99
C LEU A 37 -2.57 -14.03 31.50
N THR A 38 -1.93 -13.32 30.58
CA THR A 38 -1.14 -12.12 30.88
C THR A 38 -1.67 -10.97 30.02
N VAL A 39 -1.99 -9.84 30.62
CA VAL A 39 -2.32 -8.61 29.88
C VAL A 39 -1.00 -7.99 29.42
N LEU A 40 -0.81 -7.91 28.11
CA LEU A 40 0.40 -7.37 27.47
C LEU A 40 0.28 -5.87 27.25
N ALA A 41 -0.88 -5.41 26.76
CA ALA A 41 -1.18 -3.99 26.61
C ALA A 41 -2.69 -3.74 26.69
N LYS A 42 -3.06 -2.61 27.29
CA LYS A 42 -4.44 -2.15 27.35
C LYS A 42 -4.76 -1.26 26.16
N SER A 43 -5.94 -1.45 25.58
CA SER A 43 -6.50 -0.51 24.62
C SER A 43 -7.02 0.73 25.35
N ILE A 44 -6.34 1.86 25.16
CA ILE A 44 -6.71 3.13 25.83
C ILE A 44 -7.94 3.76 25.18
N LYS A 45 -8.15 3.49 23.88
CA LYS A 45 -9.32 3.97 23.12
C LYS A 45 -10.20 2.80 22.73
N PRO A 46 -11.52 2.91 22.92
CA PRO A 46 -12.45 1.85 22.49
C PRO A 46 -12.38 1.70 20.96
N LEU A 47 -12.45 0.45 20.50
CA LEU A 47 -12.59 0.16 19.07
C LEU A 47 -14.05 0.43 18.65
N PRO A 48 -14.27 1.02 17.46
CA PRO A 48 -15.60 1.14 16.88
C PRO A 48 -16.06 -0.26 16.46
N ILE A 49 -16.91 -0.87 17.28
CA ILE A 49 -17.46 -2.22 17.02
C ILE A 49 -18.92 -2.07 16.67
N VAL A 50 -19.31 -2.65 15.55
CA VAL A 50 -20.71 -2.65 15.11
C VAL A 50 -21.60 -3.30 16.17
N LYS A 51 -22.56 -2.55 16.66
CA LYS A 51 -23.60 -3.03 17.56
C LYS A 51 -24.91 -3.13 16.77
N TYR A 52 -25.61 -4.22 16.95
CA TYR A 52 -26.93 -4.40 16.33
C TYR A 52 -28.01 -4.19 17.39
N LYS A 53 -28.95 -3.31 17.09
CA LYS A 53 -30.16 -3.13 17.88
C LYS A 53 -31.36 -3.07 16.92
N ASP A 54 -32.35 -3.92 17.13
CA ASP A 54 -33.55 -4.01 16.30
C ASP A 54 -33.26 -4.19 14.79
N GLY A 55 -32.21 -4.93 14.46
CA GLY A 55 -31.77 -5.17 13.08
C GLY A 55 -30.99 -4.00 12.43
N VAL A 56 -30.79 -2.89 13.16
CA VAL A 56 -30.03 -1.74 12.69
C VAL A 56 -28.61 -1.81 13.23
N ALA A 57 -27.60 -1.59 12.35
CA ALA A 57 -26.20 -1.51 12.74
C ALA A 57 -25.89 -0.11 13.27
N TYR A 58 -25.24 -0.03 14.42
CA TYR A 58 -24.74 1.19 15.06
C TYR A 58 -23.23 1.10 15.21
N ASP A 59 -22.56 2.26 15.24
CA ASP A 59 -21.12 2.38 15.43
C ASP A 59 -20.30 1.66 14.33
N SER A 60 -20.86 1.49 13.12
CA SER A 60 -20.10 0.95 11.99
C SER A 60 -19.00 1.93 11.55
N PHE A 61 -17.78 1.42 11.37
CA PHE A 61 -16.64 2.20 10.86
C PHE A 61 -16.65 2.19 9.33
N GLU A 62 -17.65 2.89 8.73
CA GLU A 62 -17.93 2.85 7.29
C GLU A 62 -17.57 4.12 6.54
N ASP A 63 -17.45 5.26 7.23
CA ASP A 63 -17.11 6.54 6.61
C ASP A 63 -15.79 6.45 5.85
N PRO A 64 -15.77 6.70 4.52
CA PRO A 64 -14.57 6.53 3.70
C PRO A 64 -13.40 7.38 4.16
N GLU A 65 -13.64 8.63 4.59
CA GLU A 65 -12.57 9.52 5.03
C GLU A 65 -11.94 9.04 6.33
N LEU A 66 -12.74 8.66 7.31
CA LEU A 66 -12.25 8.08 8.55
C LEU A 66 -11.47 6.78 8.32
N ARG A 67 -11.94 5.91 7.42
CA ARG A 67 -11.25 4.68 7.04
C ARG A 67 -9.88 4.94 6.39
N TYR A 68 -9.76 5.98 5.58
CA TYR A 68 -8.47 6.38 5.02
C TYR A 68 -7.54 7.01 6.06
N ARG A 69 -8.06 7.89 6.92
CA ARG A 69 -7.27 8.56 7.96
C ARG A 69 -6.82 7.63 9.08
N GLN A 70 -7.66 6.66 9.44
CA GLN A 70 -7.41 5.69 10.50
C GLN A 70 -7.35 4.27 9.94
N ARG A 71 -6.47 4.06 8.96
CA ARG A 71 -6.32 2.77 8.29
C ARG A 71 -6.02 1.62 9.24
N TYR A 72 -5.30 1.87 10.33
CA TYR A 72 -5.02 0.88 11.36
C TYR A 72 -6.29 0.41 12.08
N VAL A 73 -7.25 1.29 12.31
CA VAL A 73 -8.57 0.91 12.86
C VAL A 73 -9.37 0.12 11.84
N ASP A 74 -9.42 0.60 10.59
CA ASP A 74 -10.10 -0.09 9.47
C ASP A 74 -9.60 -1.53 9.29
N LEU A 75 -8.29 -1.77 9.45
CA LEU A 75 -7.69 -3.10 9.39
C LEU A 75 -8.08 -4.02 10.55
N ILE A 76 -8.42 -3.44 11.71
CA ILE A 76 -8.82 -4.20 12.90
C ILE A 76 -10.31 -4.58 12.84
N VAL A 77 -11.16 -3.62 12.43
CA VAL A 77 -12.62 -3.75 12.61
C VAL A 77 -13.38 -4.16 11.36
N ASN A 78 -12.79 -3.99 10.18
CA ASN A 78 -13.45 -4.31 8.91
C ASN A 78 -12.81 -5.54 8.24
N ASP A 79 -13.60 -6.57 8.06
CA ASP A 79 -13.18 -7.78 7.35
C ASP A 79 -12.80 -7.49 5.89
N GLY A 80 -11.89 -8.26 5.35
CA GLY A 80 -11.48 -8.18 3.94
C GLY A 80 -10.56 -6.99 3.59
N VAL A 81 -10.30 -6.07 4.52
CA VAL A 81 -9.40 -4.92 4.27
C VAL A 81 -7.96 -5.39 4.12
N LYS A 82 -7.47 -6.24 5.02
CA LYS A 82 -6.11 -6.80 5.00
C LYS A 82 -5.85 -7.56 3.70
N GLU A 83 -6.82 -8.35 3.24
CA GLU A 83 -6.74 -9.15 2.02
C GLU A 83 -6.51 -8.28 0.78
N LYS A 84 -7.10 -7.07 0.72
CA LYS A 84 -6.87 -6.13 -0.39
C LYS A 84 -5.40 -5.69 -0.47
N PHE A 85 -4.78 -5.42 0.69
CA PHE A 85 -3.35 -5.06 0.74
C PHE A 85 -2.45 -6.24 0.41
N LEU A 86 -2.78 -7.45 0.86
CA LEU A 86 -2.05 -8.67 0.49
C LEU A 86 -2.16 -8.95 -1.01
N LYS A 87 -3.35 -8.79 -1.61
CA LYS A 87 -3.53 -8.91 -3.07
C LYS A 87 -2.68 -7.89 -3.82
N ARG A 88 -2.67 -6.62 -3.39
CA ARG A 88 -1.80 -5.59 -3.98
C ARG A 88 -0.32 -5.99 -3.91
N ALA A 89 0.15 -6.46 -2.77
CA ALA A 89 1.53 -6.93 -2.60
C ALA A 89 1.85 -8.10 -3.54
N THR A 90 0.92 -9.04 -3.69
CA THR A 90 1.07 -10.17 -4.64
C THR A 90 1.17 -9.69 -6.07
N VAL A 91 0.32 -8.75 -6.50
CA VAL A 91 0.37 -8.17 -7.87
C VAL A 91 1.76 -7.57 -8.14
N ILE A 92 2.27 -6.72 -7.25
CA ILE A 92 3.59 -6.09 -7.42
C ILE A 92 4.71 -7.15 -7.46
N LYS A 93 4.65 -8.15 -6.57
CA LYS A 93 5.61 -9.26 -6.56
C LYS A 93 5.60 -10.05 -7.87
N THR A 94 4.41 -10.33 -8.41
CA THR A 94 4.26 -11.04 -9.68
C THR A 94 4.81 -10.23 -10.84
N MET A 95 4.53 -8.92 -10.88
CA MET A 95 5.10 -8.02 -11.90
C MET A 95 6.63 -8.07 -11.91
N ARG A 96 7.26 -7.97 -10.73
CA ARG A 96 8.72 -8.10 -10.61
C ARG A 96 9.21 -9.43 -11.15
N ALA A 97 8.62 -10.54 -10.71
CA ALA A 97 9.03 -11.88 -11.15
C ALA A 97 8.97 -12.06 -12.67
N VAL A 98 7.92 -11.55 -13.30
CA VAL A 98 7.76 -11.60 -14.77
C VAL A 98 8.83 -10.78 -15.49
N LEU A 99 9.12 -9.58 -14.99
CA LEU A 99 10.13 -8.71 -15.60
C LEU A 99 11.55 -9.24 -15.40
N ASP A 100 11.85 -9.75 -14.19
CA ASP A 100 13.13 -10.38 -13.89
C ASP A 100 13.38 -11.64 -14.77
N GLU A 101 12.35 -12.47 -14.94
CA GLU A 101 12.40 -13.64 -15.81
C GLU A 101 12.59 -13.25 -17.29
N ALA A 102 12.03 -12.12 -17.70
CA ALA A 102 12.21 -11.55 -19.03
C ALA A 102 13.58 -10.84 -19.24
N GLY A 103 14.44 -10.81 -18.22
CA GLY A 103 15.79 -10.27 -18.28
C GLY A 103 15.88 -8.75 -18.06
N TYR A 104 14.81 -8.10 -17.58
CA TYR A 104 14.89 -6.69 -17.21
C TYR A 104 15.57 -6.50 -15.85
N THR A 105 16.31 -5.41 -15.70
CA THR A 105 16.93 -5.02 -14.44
C THR A 105 16.07 -4.01 -13.70
N GLU A 106 15.66 -4.30 -12.45
CA GLU A 106 15.02 -3.30 -11.58
C GLU A 106 16.03 -2.23 -11.16
N VAL A 107 15.66 -0.98 -11.31
CA VAL A 107 16.50 0.16 -10.95
C VAL A 107 15.73 1.19 -10.13
N GLU A 108 16.45 2.02 -9.40
CA GLU A 108 15.91 3.18 -8.68
C GLU A 108 16.56 4.44 -9.24
N THR A 109 15.73 5.39 -9.66
CA THR A 109 16.20 6.69 -10.18
C THR A 109 15.83 7.82 -9.24
N PRO A 110 16.51 9.00 -9.33
CA PRO A 110 16.29 10.10 -8.40
C PRO A 110 14.86 10.61 -8.37
N ILE A 111 14.31 10.74 -7.16
CA ILE A 111 13.02 11.38 -6.91
C ILE A 111 13.17 12.91 -6.97
N LEU A 112 14.24 13.45 -6.37
CA LEU A 112 14.56 14.87 -6.42
C LEU A 112 15.31 15.18 -7.70
N GLN A 113 14.78 16.09 -8.50
CA GLN A 113 15.32 16.44 -9.81
C GLN A 113 15.55 17.95 -9.90
N SER A 114 16.62 18.35 -10.56
CA SER A 114 16.88 19.78 -10.86
C SER A 114 15.98 20.32 -11.96
N ILE A 115 15.54 19.47 -12.87
CA ILE A 115 14.65 19.82 -13.98
C ILE A 115 13.56 18.75 -14.08
N PRO A 116 12.28 19.12 -13.91
CA PRO A 116 11.18 18.16 -14.10
C PRO A 116 11.01 17.82 -15.58
N GLY A 117 10.72 16.57 -15.90
CA GLY A 117 10.53 16.15 -17.29
C GLY A 117 9.93 14.74 -17.40
N GLY A 118 9.69 14.31 -18.65
CA GLY A 118 9.12 12.99 -18.95
C GLY A 118 7.59 12.93 -18.93
N ALA A 119 6.91 14.02 -18.59
CA ALA A 119 5.45 14.13 -18.64
C ALA A 119 5.01 15.61 -18.70
N SER A 120 3.76 15.85 -19.07
CA SER A 120 3.13 17.18 -18.97
C SER A 120 2.31 17.23 -17.67
N ALA A 121 2.96 17.64 -16.57
CA ALA A 121 2.32 17.77 -15.27
C ALA A 121 2.99 18.86 -14.43
N ARG A 122 2.26 19.42 -13.46
CA ARG A 122 2.83 20.39 -12.53
C ARG A 122 3.61 19.65 -11.43
N PRO A 123 4.92 19.96 -11.21
CA PRO A 123 5.70 19.34 -10.15
C PRO A 123 5.40 19.93 -8.77
N PHE A 124 5.68 19.19 -7.72
CA PHE A 124 5.92 19.75 -6.39
C PHE A 124 7.33 20.30 -6.33
N ILE A 125 7.51 21.45 -5.70
CA ILE A 125 8.78 22.15 -5.55
C ILE A 125 9.22 22.05 -4.10
N THR A 126 10.50 21.80 -3.87
CA THR A 126 11.14 21.84 -2.55
C THR A 126 12.47 22.56 -2.63
N HIS A 127 12.94 23.10 -1.51
CA HIS A 127 14.22 23.83 -1.46
C HIS A 127 15.31 22.98 -0.80
N HIS A 128 16.49 22.92 -1.43
CA HIS A 128 17.67 22.26 -0.89
C HIS A 128 18.53 23.29 -0.13
N ASN A 129 18.41 23.30 1.19
CA ASN A 129 19.03 24.33 2.05
C ASN A 129 20.56 24.50 1.86
N SER A 130 21.30 23.38 1.75
CA SER A 130 22.78 23.45 1.65
C SER A 130 23.28 23.92 0.28
N LEU A 131 22.49 23.73 -0.76
CA LEU A 131 22.84 24.14 -2.12
C LEU A 131 22.15 25.44 -2.53
N ASP A 132 21.26 25.96 -1.70
CA ASP A 132 20.45 27.16 -1.94
C ASP A 132 19.75 27.12 -3.32
N MET A 133 19.11 25.99 -3.63
CA MET A 133 18.46 25.79 -4.92
C MET A 133 17.15 25.03 -4.79
N ASP A 134 16.23 25.30 -5.71
CA ASP A 134 14.98 24.56 -5.81
C ASP A 134 15.17 23.22 -6.51
N LEU A 135 14.52 22.20 -5.97
CA LEU A 135 14.42 20.87 -6.55
C LEU A 135 12.95 20.52 -6.75
N TYR A 136 12.73 19.62 -7.66
CA TYR A 136 11.39 19.18 -8.05
C TYR A 136 11.21 17.70 -7.72
N LEU A 137 10.06 17.33 -7.13
CA LEU A 137 9.67 15.93 -7.05
C LEU A 137 9.32 15.43 -8.45
N ARG A 138 9.86 14.29 -8.84
CA ARG A 138 9.69 13.74 -10.20
C ARG A 138 8.22 13.53 -10.57
N ILE A 139 7.86 13.90 -11.78
CA ILE A 139 6.55 13.68 -12.38
C ILE A 139 6.48 12.41 -13.22
N ALA A 140 7.64 11.87 -13.62
CA ALA A 140 7.84 10.63 -14.37
C ALA A 140 9.26 10.09 -14.17
N THR A 141 9.48 8.82 -14.46
CA THR A 141 10.79 8.15 -14.43
C THR A 141 11.48 8.10 -15.80
N GLU A 142 10.77 8.42 -16.86
CA GLU A 142 11.12 8.27 -18.27
C GLU A 142 12.58 8.68 -18.61
N LEU A 143 12.94 9.92 -18.30
CA LEU A 143 14.23 10.48 -18.75
C LEU A 143 15.44 9.76 -18.16
N TYR A 144 15.34 9.33 -16.90
CA TYR A 144 16.41 8.59 -16.24
C TYR A 144 16.51 7.15 -16.75
N LEU A 145 15.38 6.49 -16.96
CA LEU A 145 15.36 5.13 -17.52
C LEU A 145 15.94 5.12 -18.94
N LYS A 146 15.61 6.10 -19.78
CA LYS A 146 16.21 6.25 -21.10
C LYS A 146 17.73 6.49 -21.06
N ARG A 147 18.23 7.25 -20.07
CA ARG A 147 19.68 7.44 -19.88
C ARG A 147 20.38 6.12 -19.54
N LEU A 148 19.75 5.23 -18.77
CA LEU A 148 20.30 3.91 -18.46
C LEU A 148 20.38 3.03 -19.71
N ILE A 149 19.40 3.10 -20.61
CA ILE A 149 19.46 2.41 -21.91
C ILE A 149 20.62 2.97 -22.75
N VAL A 150 20.78 4.28 -22.83
CA VAL A 150 21.93 4.90 -23.51
C VAL A 150 23.25 4.50 -22.85
N GLY A 151 23.27 4.26 -21.54
CA GLY A 151 24.42 3.77 -20.78
C GLY A 151 24.73 2.28 -21.00
N GLY A 152 23.93 1.56 -21.79
CA GLY A 152 24.21 0.18 -22.18
C GLY A 152 23.39 -0.90 -21.49
N PHE A 153 22.39 -0.54 -20.68
CA PHE A 153 21.42 -1.54 -20.18
C PHE A 153 20.55 -2.04 -21.34
N GLU A 154 20.35 -3.34 -21.44
CA GLU A 154 19.49 -3.93 -22.45
C GLU A 154 18.01 -3.71 -22.17
N GLY A 155 17.61 -3.85 -20.90
CA GLY A 155 16.26 -3.60 -20.42
C GLY A 155 16.25 -3.20 -18.94
N VAL A 156 15.51 -2.15 -18.60
CA VAL A 156 15.35 -1.66 -17.23
C VAL A 156 13.91 -1.43 -16.91
N TYR A 157 13.54 -1.56 -15.64
CA TYR A 157 12.25 -1.13 -15.13
C TYR A 157 12.37 -0.50 -13.76
N GLU A 158 11.41 0.34 -13.42
CA GLU A 158 11.29 0.92 -12.08
C GLU A 158 9.83 0.86 -11.63
N ILE A 159 9.60 0.41 -10.39
CA ILE A 159 8.31 0.50 -9.71
C ILE A 159 8.47 1.51 -8.59
N GLY A 160 8.02 2.73 -8.81
CA GLY A 160 8.28 3.84 -7.90
C GLY A 160 7.15 4.84 -7.79
N LYS A 161 7.35 5.83 -6.94
CA LYS A 161 6.42 6.95 -6.75
C LYS A 161 6.72 8.07 -7.73
N ASN A 162 5.66 8.57 -8.37
CA ASN A 162 5.63 9.81 -9.10
C ASN A 162 4.69 10.82 -8.42
N PHE A 163 4.93 12.10 -8.63
CA PHE A 163 4.26 13.18 -7.92
C PHE A 163 3.75 14.22 -8.92
N ARG A 164 2.46 14.55 -8.86
CA ARG A 164 1.84 15.56 -9.71
C ARG A 164 1.00 16.49 -8.85
N ASN A 165 1.37 17.77 -8.83
CA ASN A 165 0.69 18.81 -8.04
C ASN A 165 -0.54 19.32 -8.78
N GLU A 166 -1.54 18.45 -8.89
CA GLU A 166 -2.77 18.66 -9.62
C GLU A 166 -3.98 18.31 -8.76
N GLY A 167 -5.19 18.46 -9.29
CA GLY A 167 -6.43 18.14 -8.57
C GLY A 167 -6.52 16.66 -8.20
N MET A 168 -7.22 16.39 -7.09
CA MET A 168 -7.49 15.02 -6.62
C MET A 168 -8.92 14.62 -6.95
N ASP A 169 -9.09 13.37 -7.37
CA ASP A 169 -10.39 12.72 -7.52
C ASP A 169 -10.30 11.23 -7.16
N LYS A 170 -11.32 10.44 -7.46
CA LYS A 170 -11.36 9.00 -7.18
C LYS A 170 -10.23 8.19 -7.84
N ASN A 171 -9.70 8.68 -8.96
CA ASN A 171 -8.72 7.98 -9.79
C ASN A 171 -7.35 8.68 -9.79
N HIS A 172 -7.27 9.91 -9.32
CA HIS A 172 -6.06 10.72 -9.37
C HIS A 172 -5.65 11.14 -7.96
N ASN A 173 -4.46 10.70 -7.55
CA ASN A 173 -3.78 11.16 -6.36
C ASN A 173 -2.52 11.94 -6.74
N PRO A 174 -2.14 12.98 -5.97
CA PRO A 174 -0.91 13.73 -6.25
C PRO A 174 0.35 12.90 -6.08
N GLU A 175 0.29 11.80 -5.32
CA GLU A 175 1.32 10.78 -5.18
C GLU A 175 0.76 9.42 -5.61
N PHE A 176 1.36 8.78 -6.59
CA PHE A 176 0.93 7.48 -7.09
C PHE A 176 2.11 6.57 -7.43
N THR A 177 1.88 5.26 -7.39
CA THR A 177 2.86 4.28 -7.82
C THR A 177 2.71 4.03 -9.30
N CYS A 178 3.81 4.16 -10.04
CA CYS A 178 3.90 3.84 -11.46
C CYS A 178 4.94 2.76 -11.68
N MET A 179 4.74 1.92 -12.68
CA MET A 179 5.77 1.05 -13.23
C MET A 179 6.02 1.50 -14.65
N GLU A 180 7.28 1.79 -14.96
CA GLU A 180 7.76 2.06 -16.31
C GLU A 180 8.89 1.11 -16.64
N LEU A 181 8.96 0.69 -17.90
CA LEU A 181 10.02 -0.17 -18.40
C LEU A 181 10.50 0.33 -19.77
N TYR A 182 11.78 0.14 -20.03
CA TYR A 182 12.43 0.50 -21.29
C TYR A 182 13.37 -0.63 -21.72
N VAL A 183 13.40 -0.91 -23.00
CA VAL A 183 14.29 -1.91 -23.60
C VAL A 183 14.90 -1.35 -24.89
N GLN A 184 16.17 -1.62 -25.10
CA GLN A 184 16.86 -1.21 -26.32
C GLN A 184 16.34 -2.01 -27.55
N LEU A 185 16.34 -1.36 -28.70
CA LEU A 185 15.99 -1.97 -29.98
C LEU A 185 14.61 -2.67 -30.01
N SER A 186 13.71 -2.30 -29.10
CA SER A 186 12.35 -2.82 -29.06
C SER A 186 11.53 -2.26 -30.21
N LEU A 187 10.76 -3.14 -30.86
CA LEU A 187 9.80 -2.75 -31.88
C LEU A 187 8.42 -2.51 -31.24
N ILE A 188 7.68 -1.54 -31.76
CA ILE A 188 6.35 -1.12 -31.24
C ILE A 188 5.38 -2.29 -31.03
N HIS A 189 5.39 -3.26 -31.95
CA HIS A 189 4.53 -4.45 -31.87
C HIS A 189 4.86 -5.43 -30.73
N ILE A 190 6.01 -5.26 -30.07
CA ILE A 190 6.40 -6.04 -28.88
C ILE A 190 5.94 -5.36 -27.60
N SER A 191 5.97 -4.02 -27.58
CA SER A 191 5.71 -3.21 -26.37
C SER A 191 4.34 -2.54 -26.31
N GLU A 192 3.62 -2.44 -27.42
CA GLU A 192 2.26 -1.87 -27.47
C GLU A 192 1.27 -2.77 -28.19
N PRO A 193 0.74 -3.78 -27.53
CA PRO A 193 -0.20 -4.68 -28.19
C PRO A 193 -1.52 -4.04 -28.61
N THR A 194 -1.92 -2.91 -28.09
CA THR A 194 -3.24 -2.33 -28.44
C THR A 194 -3.44 -0.89 -27.95
N ARG A 195 -2.69 0.08 -28.42
CA ARG A 195 -3.19 1.46 -28.31
C ARG A 195 -4.12 1.73 -29.50
N PRO A 196 -5.44 1.99 -29.31
CA PRO A 196 -6.27 2.47 -30.40
C PRO A 196 -5.64 3.75 -30.94
N GLU A 197 -5.47 3.86 -32.25
CA GLU A 197 -5.13 5.12 -32.90
C GLU A 197 -6.10 6.20 -32.40
N PRO A 198 -5.64 7.42 -32.03
CA PRO A 198 -6.54 8.48 -31.72
C PRO A 198 -7.39 8.74 -32.96
N ILE A 199 -8.70 8.57 -32.81
CA ILE A 199 -9.67 8.93 -33.84
C ILE A 199 -9.53 10.43 -34.07
N SER A 200 -9.03 10.78 -35.21
CA SER A 200 -8.91 12.15 -35.72
C SER A 200 -10.25 12.85 -35.81
#